data_cacbd10ea5e110a6fdba2fffe9820cfa
#
_entry.id   cacbd10ea5e110a6fdba2fffe9820cfa
#
_cell.length_a   1.000
_cell.length_b   1.000
_cell.length_c   1.000
_cell.angle_alpha   90.00
_cell.angle_beta   90.00
_cell.angle_gamma   90.00
#
_symmetry.space_group_name_H-M   'P 1'
#
loop_
_entity.id
_entity.type
_entity.pdbx_description
1 polymer ?
#
loop_
_entity_poly.entity_id
_entity_poly.type
_entity_poly.pdbx_seq_one_letter_code
_entity_poly.pdbx_strand_id
1 'polypeptide(L)'
;MIVDAHAHVFRPAGVSPRGVDALAPAQRDAPVEDLLSVMAEHGVGAAVLVPLDHHDDYVRDVLRSHPRRFAAVAVADPAVQGRGHGDPVDRLKQRRDAFGFQALRTQWLGIPGRPIRESPFFPVLRVLADEGLCLWTYLVPDQLPLADELARELPSLTMVLNHLGFCPHDMRVDSHGRPAFDDPFPASTRAQLQRLSRRPNVYVMFSGQYALSRREPPYTDLDEVVHEIAGAFGASRMLWASDYPWTREVPGYRSLLDLPRATFPQASPAELADIQGGTALRLFPHLRPAEDR
;
A
#
# COMPACT_ATOMS: atom_id res chain seq x y z
N MET A 1 7.64 9.96 14.90
CA MET A 1 8.26 8.71 14.37
C MET A 1 7.93 8.59 12.89
N ILE A 2 8.92 8.30 12.05
CA ILE A 2 8.72 8.05 10.63
C ILE A 2 8.31 6.58 10.45
N VAL A 3 7.34 6.33 9.57
CA VAL A 3 6.83 5.00 9.21
C VAL A 3 6.82 4.84 7.70
N ASP A 4 7.49 3.81 7.20
CA ASP A 4 7.39 3.41 5.80
C ASP A 4 6.10 2.61 5.59
N ALA A 5 5.09 3.21 4.97
CA ALA A 5 3.76 2.59 4.89
C ALA A 5 3.64 1.50 3.80
N HIS A 6 4.71 1.21 3.04
CA HIS A 6 4.69 0.15 2.04
C HIS A 6 6.10 -0.28 1.67
N ALA A 7 6.49 -1.47 2.11
CA ALA A 7 7.76 -2.09 1.75
C ALA A 7 7.57 -3.59 1.51
N HIS A 8 8.39 -4.15 0.63
CA HIS A 8 8.40 -5.58 0.35
C HIS A 8 9.69 -6.20 0.88
N VAL A 9 9.56 -7.33 1.55
CA VAL A 9 10.69 -8.18 1.91
C VAL A 9 10.39 -9.59 1.46
N PHE A 10 11.38 -10.27 0.90
CA PHE A 10 11.22 -11.62 0.37
C PHE A 10 12.56 -12.32 0.19
N ARG A 11 12.52 -13.64 0.13
CA ARG A 11 13.70 -14.49 -0.16
C ARG A 11 13.61 -15.01 -1.60
N PRO A 12 14.69 -15.57 -2.15
CA PRO A 12 14.62 -16.33 -3.40
C PRO A 12 13.49 -17.36 -3.36
N ALA A 13 12.77 -17.56 -4.46
CA ALA A 13 11.60 -18.44 -4.50
C ALA A 13 11.88 -19.90 -4.12
N GLY A 14 13.13 -20.36 -4.28
CA GLY A 14 13.59 -21.69 -3.83
C GLY A 14 13.85 -21.77 -2.31
N VAL A 15 13.91 -20.62 -1.61
CA VAL A 15 14.12 -20.56 -0.13
C VAL A 15 12.78 -20.34 0.58
N SER A 16 11.94 -19.46 0.05
CA SER A 16 10.60 -19.18 0.56
C SER A 16 9.63 -19.04 -0.61
N PRO A 17 8.56 -19.82 -0.66
CA PRO A 17 7.59 -19.76 -1.76
C PRO A 17 7.05 -18.35 -1.94
N ARG A 18 6.97 -17.90 -3.17
CA ARG A 18 6.39 -16.61 -3.59
C ARG A 18 6.14 -16.57 -5.09
N GLY A 19 5.37 -15.61 -5.55
CA GLY A 19 5.24 -15.30 -6.97
C GLY A 19 6.58 -14.93 -7.61
N VAL A 20 6.71 -15.28 -8.87
CA VAL A 20 7.87 -14.99 -9.72
C VAL A 20 7.37 -14.24 -10.94
N ASP A 21 7.93 -13.06 -11.18
CA ASP A 21 7.65 -12.22 -12.33
C ASP A 21 8.91 -11.45 -12.76
N ALA A 22 8.75 -10.53 -13.69
CA ALA A 22 9.86 -9.72 -14.20
C ALA A 22 10.44 -8.75 -13.15
N LEU A 23 9.62 -8.29 -12.17
CA LEU A 23 10.08 -7.46 -11.06
C LEU A 23 10.78 -8.27 -9.98
N ALA A 24 10.30 -9.47 -9.72
CA ALA A 24 10.82 -10.36 -8.69
C ALA A 24 11.19 -11.73 -9.25
N PRO A 25 12.20 -11.83 -10.14
CA PRO A 25 12.67 -13.11 -10.66
C PRO A 25 13.08 -14.05 -9.54
N ALA A 26 13.06 -15.36 -9.80
CA ALA A 26 13.18 -16.39 -8.78
C ALA A 26 14.37 -16.25 -7.83
N GLN A 27 15.49 -15.73 -8.32
CA GLN A 27 16.73 -15.54 -7.58
C GLN A 27 16.80 -14.22 -6.80
N ARG A 28 15.91 -13.25 -7.09
CA ARG A 28 15.94 -11.95 -6.42
C ARG A 28 15.70 -12.13 -4.92
N ASP A 29 16.51 -11.45 -4.12
CA ASP A 29 16.48 -11.47 -2.67
C ASP A 29 16.34 -10.04 -2.13
N ALA A 30 15.49 -9.86 -1.13
CA ALA A 30 15.31 -8.62 -0.41
C ALA A 30 14.99 -8.96 1.06
N PRO A 31 15.99 -9.45 1.81
CA PRO A 31 15.79 -9.90 3.19
C PRO A 31 15.44 -8.73 4.11
N VAL A 32 14.77 -9.04 5.22
CA VAL A 32 14.36 -8.02 6.20
C VAL A 32 15.54 -7.31 6.84
N GLU A 33 16.68 -7.98 6.97
CA GLU A 33 17.93 -7.44 7.52
C GLU A 33 18.42 -6.23 6.73
N ASP A 34 18.30 -6.29 5.40
CA ASP A 34 18.64 -5.17 4.51
C ASP A 34 17.70 -3.99 4.72
N LEU A 35 16.38 -4.23 4.81
CA LEU A 35 15.41 -3.18 5.11
C LEU A 35 15.67 -2.57 6.49
N LEU A 36 15.93 -3.37 7.51
CA LEU A 36 16.24 -2.89 8.86
C LEU A 36 17.49 -2.01 8.89
N SER A 37 18.53 -2.37 8.11
CA SER A 37 19.74 -1.56 7.96
C SER A 37 19.43 -0.18 7.37
N VAL A 38 18.67 -0.16 6.27
CA VAL A 38 18.26 1.09 5.60
C VAL A 38 17.37 1.95 6.51
N MET A 39 16.41 1.33 7.20
CA MET A 39 15.55 2.04 8.16
C MET A 39 16.36 2.66 9.30
N ALA A 40 17.34 1.93 9.84
CA ALA A 40 18.21 2.44 10.91
C ALA A 40 19.08 3.61 10.44
N GLU A 41 19.67 3.53 9.24
CA GLU A 41 20.48 4.58 8.64
C GLU A 41 19.69 5.89 8.48
N HIS A 42 18.40 5.79 8.17
CA HIS A 42 17.56 6.95 7.87
C HIS A 42 16.56 7.32 8.99
N GLY A 43 16.65 6.71 10.16
CA GLY A 43 15.80 7.04 11.31
C GLY A 43 14.34 6.64 11.15
N VAL A 44 14.03 5.64 10.30
CA VAL A 44 12.68 5.11 10.11
C VAL A 44 12.35 4.12 11.23
N GLY A 45 11.31 4.42 11.99
CA GLY A 45 10.98 3.70 13.23
C GLY A 45 10.23 2.39 12.99
N ALA A 46 9.39 2.31 11.96
CA ALA A 46 8.56 1.14 11.66
C ALA A 46 8.23 1.06 10.18
N ALA A 47 7.73 -0.10 9.71
CA ALA A 47 7.22 -0.24 8.35
C ALA A 47 5.99 -1.14 8.27
N VAL A 48 5.24 -1.00 7.17
CA VAL A 48 4.14 -1.88 6.77
C VAL A 48 4.64 -2.80 5.67
N LEU A 49 4.70 -4.10 5.94
CA LEU A 49 5.21 -5.09 5.01
C LEU A 49 4.08 -5.67 4.15
N VAL A 50 4.33 -5.76 2.86
CA VAL A 50 3.40 -6.30 1.88
C VAL A 50 4.06 -7.47 1.17
N PRO A 51 3.57 -8.72 1.30
CA PRO A 51 4.02 -9.85 0.49
C PRO A 51 3.84 -9.56 -1.01
N LEU A 52 4.62 -10.21 -1.86
CA LEU A 52 4.48 -10.10 -3.32
C LEU A 52 3.14 -10.69 -3.82
N ASP A 53 2.68 -11.73 -3.16
CA ASP A 53 1.43 -12.43 -3.43
C ASP A 53 0.82 -13.01 -2.14
N HIS A 54 -0.03 -14.03 -2.27
CA HIS A 54 -0.72 -14.66 -1.14
C HIS A 54 0.14 -15.62 -0.30
N HIS A 55 1.42 -15.77 -0.60
CA HIS A 55 2.36 -16.54 0.24
C HIS A 55 2.85 -15.66 1.38
N ASP A 56 2.37 -15.96 2.57
CA ASP A 56 2.54 -15.11 3.76
C ASP A 56 3.72 -15.54 4.66
N ASP A 57 4.32 -16.71 4.44
CA ASP A 57 5.19 -17.37 5.41
C ASP A 57 6.39 -16.52 5.83
N TYR A 58 7.13 -15.96 4.89
CA TYR A 58 8.31 -15.16 5.22
C TYR A 58 7.94 -13.91 6.02
N VAL A 59 6.93 -13.15 5.56
CA VAL A 59 6.51 -11.91 6.26
C VAL A 59 5.93 -12.23 7.63
N ARG A 60 5.19 -13.34 7.78
CA ARG A 60 4.71 -13.83 9.07
C ARG A 60 5.87 -14.07 10.05
N ASP A 61 6.93 -14.73 9.61
CA ASP A 61 8.08 -15.02 10.45
C ASP A 61 8.85 -13.74 10.82
N VAL A 62 8.92 -12.76 9.92
CA VAL A 62 9.46 -11.43 10.19
C VAL A 62 8.65 -10.71 11.27
N LEU A 63 7.31 -10.74 11.20
CA LEU A 63 6.46 -10.12 12.22
C LEU A 63 6.70 -10.72 13.61
N ARG A 64 6.84 -12.04 13.69
CA ARG A 64 7.10 -12.75 14.95
C ARG A 64 8.46 -12.40 15.54
N SER A 65 9.46 -12.23 14.69
CA SER A 65 10.83 -11.91 15.09
C SER A 65 11.01 -10.44 15.49
N HIS A 66 10.17 -9.54 14.98
CA HIS A 66 10.28 -8.10 15.18
C HIS A 66 8.93 -7.48 15.63
N PRO A 67 8.39 -7.88 16.78
CA PRO A 67 7.11 -7.38 17.26
C PRO A 67 7.14 -5.85 17.42
N ARG A 68 6.08 -5.17 17.02
CA ARG A 68 5.92 -3.70 17.03
C ARG A 68 6.85 -2.92 16.07
N ARG A 69 7.74 -3.59 15.34
CA ARG A 69 8.56 -2.96 14.31
C ARG A 69 7.84 -2.92 12.97
N PHE A 70 6.97 -3.91 12.75
CA PHE A 70 6.25 -4.08 11.50
C PHE A 70 4.76 -4.30 11.71
N ALA A 71 3.96 -3.73 10.78
CA ALA A 71 2.61 -4.18 10.46
C ALA A 71 2.67 -4.99 9.17
N ALA A 72 1.63 -5.76 8.87
CA ALA A 72 1.57 -6.49 7.61
C ALA A 72 0.23 -6.35 6.91
N VAL A 73 0.31 -6.43 5.59
CA VAL A 73 -0.82 -6.52 4.67
C VAL A 73 -0.80 -7.91 4.04
N ALA A 74 -1.87 -8.68 4.14
CA ALA A 74 -2.01 -9.92 3.37
C ALA A 74 -2.50 -9.60 1.95
N VAL A 75 -2.10 -10.38 0.96
CA VAL A 75 -2.64 -10.27 -0.41
C VAL A 75 -3.79 -11.24 -0.58
N ALA A 76 -4.96 -10.73 -0.98
CA ALA A 76 -6.16 -11.56 -1.16
C ALA A 76 -5.95 -12.59 -2.28
N ASP A 77 -6.15 -13.86 -1.96
CA ASP A 77 -6.23 -14.94 -2.93
C ASP A 77 -7.67 -15.09 -3.49
N PRO A 78 -7.87 -15.84 -4.57
CA PRO A 78 -9.20 -16.04 -5.13
C PRO A 78 -10.22 -16.64 -4.13
N ALA A 79 -9.78 -17.45 -3.17
CA ALA A 79 -10.68 -18.05 -2.16
C ALA A 79 -11.19 -16.99 -1.17
N VAL A 80 -10.31 -16.09 -0.69
CA VAL A 80 -10.70 -14.95 0.15
C VAL A 80 -11.61 -13.98 -0.62
N GLN A 81 -11.42 -13.84 -1.94
CA GLN A 81 -12.30 -13.02 -2.78
C GLN A 81 -13.65 -13.67 -3.11
N GLY A 82 -13.95 -14.87 -2.60
CA GLY A 82 -15.16 -15.63 -2.92
C GLY A 82 -15.18 -16.19 -4.35
N ARG A 83 -14.03 -16.29 -4.99
CA ARG A 83 -13.82 -16.82 -6.36
C ARG A 83 -13.16 -18.19 -6.38
N GLY A 84 -12.94 -18.78 -5.21
CA GLY A 84 -12.39 -20.11 -5.00
C GLY A 84 -13.38 -21.02 -4.28
N HIS A 85 -12.87 -22.11 -3.71
CA HIS A 85 -13.66 -23.06 -2.94
C HIS A 85 -13.74 -22.66 -1.45
N GLY A 86 -14.85 -23.00 -0.81
CA GLY A 86 -15.09 -22.78 0.62
C GLY A 86 -15.69 -21.40 0.92
N ASP A 87 -15.93 -21.15 2.21
CA ASP A 87 -16.44 -19.87 2.69
C ASP A 87 -15.30 -18.83 2.72
N PRO A 88 -15.45 -17.67 2.05
CA PRO A 88 -14.38 -16.68 1.97
C PRO A 88 -14.08 -16.00 3.32
N VAL A 89 -15.07 -15.91 4.22
CA VAL A 89 -14.89 -15.34 5.56
C VAL A 89 -14.11 -16.29 6.45
N ASP A 90 -14.41 -17.57 6.40
CA ASP A 90 -13.66 -18.60 7.13
C ASP A 90 -12.20 -18.63 6.65
N ARG A 91 -12.00 -18.52 5.34
CA ARG A 91 -10.64 -18.44 4.74
C ARG A 91 -9.87 -17.21 5.23
N LEU A 92 -10.52 -16.04 5.27
CA LEU A 92 -9.91 -14.82 5.82
C LEU A 92 -9.48 -15.02 7.26
N LYS A 93 -10.39 -15.55 8.12
CA LYS A 93 -10.13 -15.75 9.55
C LYS A 93 -8.97 -16.71 9.78
N GLN A 94 -8.97 -17.86 9.09
CA GLN A 94 -7.87 -18.83 9.16
C GLN A 94 -6.51 -18.20 8.79
N ARG A 95 -6.46 -17.40 7.71
CA ARG A 95 -5.23 -16.71 7.33
C ARG A 95 -4.81 -15.67 8.36
N ARG A 96 -5.77 -14.91 8.91
CA ARG A 96 -5.49 -13.90 9.92
C ARG A 96 -4.92 -14.52 11.20
N ASP A 97 -5.51 -15.63 11.68
CA ASP A 97 -5.02 -16.35 12.85
C ASP A 97 -3.60 -16.90 12.64
N ALA A 98 -3.29 -17.35 11.43
CA ALA A 98 -1.97 -17.88 11.08
C ALA A 98 -0.92 -16.78 10.89
N PHE A 99 -1.26 -15.66 10.24
CA PHE A 99 -0.33 -14.62 9.81
C PHE A 99 -0.33 -13.39 10.73
N GLY A 100 -1.49 -12.96 11.23
CA GLY A 100 -1.59 -11.78 12.11
C GLY A 100 -1.53 -10.44 11.37
N PHE A 101 -1.98 -10.37 10.10
CA PHE A 101 -2.01 -9.13 9.32
C PHE A 101 -3.07 -8.13 9.82
N GLN A 102 -2.88 -6.85 9.52
CA GLN A 102 -3.77 -5.74 9.89
C GLN A 102 -4.46 -5.09 8.69
N ALA A 103 -4.10 -5.49 7.47
CA ALA A 103 -4.75 -5.03 6.24
C ALA A 103 -4.81 -6.15 5.20
N LEU A 104 -5.76 -6.05 4.28
CA LEU A 104 -5.91 -6.98 3.15
C LEU A 104 -5.76 -6.22 1.83
N ARG A 105 -4.80 -6.61 1.00
CA ARG A 105 -4.56 -6.03 -0.33
C ARG A 105 -5.37 -6.74 -1.39
N THR A 106 -6.01 -5.96 -2.28
CA THR A 106 -6.72 -6.51 -3.43
C THR A 106 -6.54 -5.64 -4.67
N GLN A 107 -6.64 -6.26 -5.84
CA GLN A 107 -6.76 -5.63 -7.15
C GLN A 107 -8.19 -5.71 -7.71
N TRP A 108 -9.07 -6.43 -7.03
CA TRP A 108 -10.41 -6.72 -7.48
C TRP A 108 -11.42 -6.58 -6.35
N LEU A 109 -12.52 -5.89 -6.60
CA LEU A 109 -13.62 -5.67 -5.65
C LEU A 109 -14.90 -6.40 -6.07
N GLY A 110 -15.12 -6.55 -7.38
CA GLY A 110 -16.35 -7.13 -7.91
C GLY A 110 -16.42 -7.04 -9.42
N ILE A 111 -17.57 -7.38 -9.96
CA ILE A 111 -17.85 -7.30 -11.39
C ILE A 111 -18.23 -5.85 -11.75
N PRO A 112 -17.48 -5.17 -12.63
CA PRO A 112 -17.80 -3.81 -13.05
C PRO A 112 -19.24 -3.68 -13.54
N GLY A 113 -19.93 -2.60 -13.12
CA GLY A 113 -21.33 -2.35 -13.46
C GLY A 113 -22.35 -3.12 -12.63
N ARG A 114 -21.93 -3.98 -11.71
CA ARG A 114 -22.82 -4.57 -10.71
C ARG A 114 -22.66 -3.91 -9.35
N PRO A 115 -23.71 -3.84 -8.53
CA PRO A 115 -23.60 -3.32 -7.16
C PRO A 115 -22.54 -4.06 -6.35
N ILE A 116 -21.75 -3.31 -5.56
CA ILE A 116 -20.70 -3.90 -4.73
C ILE A 116 -21.24 -4.96 -3.73
N ARG A 117 -22.48 -4.81 -3.28
CA ARG A 117 -23.14 -5.77 -2.39
C ARG A 117 -23.38 -7.14 -3.01
N GLU A 118 -23.39 -7.23 -4.34
CA GLU A 118 -23.50 -8.50 -5.09
C GLU A 118 -22.12 -9.18 -5.28
N SER A 119 -21.04 -8.52 -4.92
CA SER A 119 -19.71 -9.11 -5.01
C SER A 119 -19.59 -10.28 -4.03
N PRO A 120 -19.07 -11.45 -4.46
CA PRO A 120 -18.77 -12.54 -3.55
C PRO A 120 -17.67 -12.20 -2.53
N PHE A 121 -16.94 -11.10 -2.76
CA PHE A 121 -15.95 -10.55 -1.83
C PHE A 121 -16.59 -9.68 -0.73
N PHE A 122 -17.83 -9.19 -0.93
CA PHE A 122 -18.48 -8.26 -0.01
C PHE A 122 -18.60 -8.77 1.44
N PRO A 123 -18.89 -10.05 1.73
CA PRO A 123 -18.88 -10.58 3.09
C PRO A 123 -17.54 -10.39 3.80
N VAL A 124 -16.42 -10.60 3.10
CA VAL A 124 -15.06 -10.37 3.63
C VAL A 124 -14.82 -8.89 3.90
N LEU A 125 -15.23 -7.99 2.98
CA LEU A 125 -15.09 -6.56 3.16
C LEU A 125 -15.86 -6.04 4.39
N ARG A 126 -17.01 -6.64 4.69
CA ARG A 126 -17.74 -6.36 5.94
C ARG A 126 -16.96 -6.79 7.17
N VAL A 127 -16.38 -7.99 7.15
CA VAL A 127 -15.54 -8.47 8.28
C VAL A 127 -14.34 -7.55 8.49
N LEU A 128 -13.69 -7.06 7.42
CA LEU A 128 -12.61 -6.07 7.56
C LEU A 128 -13.10 -4.81 8.28
N ALA A 129 -14.28 -4.30 7.89
CA ALA A 129 -14.90 -3.13 8.51
C ALA A 129 -15.25 -3.35 9.98
N ASP A 130 -15.86 -4.50 10.31
CA ASP A 130 -16.32 -4.86 11.66
C ASP A 130 -15.14 -5.09 12.62
N GLU A 131 -14.01 -5.59 12.11
CA GLU A 131 -12.82 -5.91 12.89
C GLU A 131 -11.74 -4.80 12.86
N GLY A 132 -12.03 -3.66 12.21
CA GLY A 132 -11.13 -2.52 12.12
C GLY A 132 -9.86 -2.77 11.30
N LEU A 133 -9.91 -3.72 10.35
CA LEU A 133 -8.84 -3.98 9.42
C LEU A 133 -8.91 -3.02 8.23
N CYS A 134 -7.74 -2.68 7.66
CA CYS A 134 -7.69 -1.83 6.48
C CYS A 134 -7.84 -2.63 5.19
N LEU A 135 -8.48 -2.03 4.18
CA LEU A 135 -8.42 -2.50 2.81
C LEU A 135 -7.32 -1.74 2.06
N TRP A 136 -6.32 -2.47 1.56
CA TRP A 136 -5.21 -1.96 0.78
C TRP A 136 -5.50 -2.18 -0.70
N THR A 137 -5.59 -1.12 -1.50
CA THR A 137 -6.08 -1.25 -2.87
C THR A 137 -5.01 -0.95 -3.90
N TYR A 138 -4.95 -1.78 -4.94
CA TYR A 138 -4.11 -1.61 -6.13
C TYR A 138 -4.97 -1.91 -7.37
N LEU A 139 -6.00 -1.06 -7.59
CA LEU A 139 -7.13 -1.36 -8.46
C LEU A 139 -6.84 -0.98 -9.91
N VAL A 140 -7.34 -1.79 -10.84
CA VAL A 140 -7.44 -1.41 -12.25
C VAL A 140 -8.59 -0.39 -12.46
N PRO A 141 -8.58 0.39 -13.55
CA PRO A 141 -9.49 1.54 -13.71
C PRO A 141 -10.97 1.24 -13.55
N ASP A 142 -11.44 0.08 -13.99
CA ASP A 142 -12.85 -0.33 -13.93
C ASP A 142 -13.34 -0.70 -12.52
N GLN A 143 -12.43 -0.84 -11.56
CA GLN A 143 -12.74 -1.13 -10.17
C GLN A 143 -12.95 0.15 -9.32
N LEU A 144 -12.51 1.32 -9.80
CA LEU A 144 -12.63 2.58 -9.03
C LEU A 144 -14.09 2.98 -8.72
N PRO A 145 -15.08 2.81 -9.63
CA PRO A 145 -16.47 3.04 -9.29
C PRO A 145 -16.99 2.16 -8.15
N LEU A 146 -16.54 0.88 -8.10
CA LEU A 146 -16.86 -0.04 -7.02
C LEU A 146 -16.21 0.39 -5.70
N ALA A 147 -15.00 0.96 -5.75
CA ALA A 147 -14.32 1.50 -4.58
C ALA A 147 -15.08 2.70 -3.97
N ASP A 148 -15.62 3.61 -4.80
CA ASP A 148 -16.45 4.71 -4.32
C ASP A 148 -17.78 4.23 -3.71
N GLU A 149 -18.41 3.23 -4.33
CA GLU A 149 -19.61 2.59 -3.79
C GLU A 149 -19.30 1.90 -2.46
N LEU A 150 -18.22 1.11 -2.39
CA LEU A 150 -17.78 0.42 -1.18
C LEU A 150 -17.52 1.39 -0.02
N ALA A 151 -16.80 2.48 -0.28
CA ALA A 151 -16.49 3.47 0.75
C ALA A 151 -17.75 4.12 1.34
N ARG A 152 -18.83 4.22 0.55
CA ARG A 152 -20.13 4.70 0.98
C ARG A 152 -20.94 3.64 1.73
N GLU A 153 -20.90 2.39 1.25
CA GLU A 153 -21.64 1.27 1.85
C GLU A 153 -21.06 0.83 3.20
N LEU A 154 -19.74 0.91 3.35
CA LEU A 154 -19.00 0.54 4.56
C LEU A 154 -18.16 1.73 5.05
N PRO A 155 -18.77 2.76 5.67
CA PRO A 155 -18.05 3.96 6.10
C PRO A 155 -17.05 3.71 7.23
N SER A 156 -17.14 2.61 7.95
CA SER A 156 -16.15 2.17 8.95
C SER A 156 -14.95 1.44 8.33
N LEU A 157 -15.03 1.00 7.07
CA LEU A 157 -13.92 0.36 6.39
C LEU A 157 -12.88 1.40 5.96
N THR A 158 -11.71 1.39 6.59
CA THR A 158 -10.58 2.19 6.11
C THR A 158 -10.03 1.61 4.82
N MET A 159 -10.01 2.42 3.76
CA MET A 159 -9.46 2.07 2.46
C MET A 159 -8.22 2.91 2.17
N VAL A 160 -7.12 2.26 1.76
CA VAL A 160 -5.87 2.93 1.38
C VAL A 160 -5.59 2.67 -0.10
N LEU A 161 -5.51 3.75 -0.87
CA LEU A 161 -5.16 3.70 -2.30
C LEU A 161 -3.63 3.70 -2.43
N ASN A 162 -3.05 2.68 -3.07
CA ASN A 162 -1.61 2.61 -3.29
C ASN A 162 -1.12 3.68 -4.27
N HIS A 163 0.12 4.13 -4.11
CA HIS A 163 0.89 4.91 -5.08
C HIS A 163 0.09 6.05 -5.74
N LEU A 164 -0.29 7.06 -4.96
CA LEU A 164 -1.12 8.19 -5.40
C LEU A 164 -2.50 7.80 -5.98
N GLY A 165 -2.92 6.54 -5.77
CA GLY A 165 -4.19 6.04 -6.29
C GLY A 165 -4.20 5.80 -7.81
N PHE A 166 -3.02 5.74 -8.45
CA PHE A 166 -2.97 5.39 -9.86
C PHE A 166 -3.52 3.98 -10.11
N CYS A 167 -3.95 3.73 -11.34
CA CYS A 167 -4.45 2.43 -11.75
C CYS A 167 -3.40 1.72 -12.61
N PRO A 168 -2.87 0.57 -12.15
CA PRO A 168 -1.85 -0.15 -12.91
C PRO A 168 -2.43 -0.69 -14.23
N HIS A 169 -1.74 -0.41 -15.32
CA HIS A 169 -1.94 -0.98 -16.65
C HIS A 169 -0.64 -0.86 -17.42
N ASP A 170 -0.41 -1.74 -18.36
CA ASP A 170 0.75 -1.74 -19.27
C ASP A 170 2.10 -1.56 -18.55
N MET A 171 2.26 -2.26 -17.41
CA MET A 171 3.50 -2.21 -16.64
C MET A 171 4.67 -2.75 -17.45
N ARG A 172 5.75 -1.98 -17.44
CA ARG A 172 7.07 -2.39 -17.94
C ARG A 172 8.07 -2.44 -16.80
N VAL A 173 9.16 -3.15 -17.00
CA VAL A 173 10.31 -3.14 -16.10
C VAL A 173 11.39 -2.28 -16.74
N ASP A 174 11.87 -1.27 -16.03
CA ASP A 174 12.92 -0.37 -16.50
C ASP A 174 14.33 -0.99 -16.40
N SER A 175 15.36 -0.25 -16.82
CA SER A 175 16.76 -0.71 -16.81
C SER A 175 17.31 -0.92 -15.39
N HIS A 176 16.62 -0.42 -14.35
CA HIS A 176 16.97 -0.60 -12.94
C HIS A 176 16.16 -1.73 -12.26
N GLY A 177 15.39 -2.50 -13.03
CA GLY A 177 14.52 -3.54 -12.49
C GLY A 177 13.35 -3.01 -11.66
N ARG A 178 12.83 -1.82 -11.98
CA ARG A 178 11.71 -1.15 -11.32
C ARG A 178 10.47 -1.13 -12.21
N PRO A 179 9.24 -1.07 -11.66
CA PRO A 179 8.04 -0.86 -12.46
C PRO A 179 8.06 0.53 -13.12
N ALA A 180 7.50 0.63 -14.32
CA ALA A 180 7.30 1.89 -15.06
C ALA A 180 5.98 1.86 -15.83
N PHE A 181 5.32 3.03 -15.93
CA PHE A 181 4.02 3.21 -16.57
C PHE A 181 4.01 4.44 -17.47
N ASP A 182 3.29 4.39 -18.59
CA ASP A 182 3.29 5.50 -19.57
C ASP A 182 2.27 6.60 -19.29
N ASP A 183 1.05 6.26 -18.91
CA ASP A 183 -0.04 7.20 -18.58
C ASP A 183 -0.70 6.80 -17.27
N PRO A 184 -0.05 7.07 -16.13
CA PRO A 184 -0.53 6.59 -14.83
C PRO A 184 -1.82 7.29 -14.36
N PHE A 185 -2.14 8.49 -14.90
CA PHE A 185 -3.27 9.30 -14.45
C PHE A 185 -4.14 9.81 -15.60
N PRO A 186 -4.77 8.93 -16.39
CA PRO A 186 -5.73 9.38 -17.39
C PRO A 186 -6.87 10.17 -16.72
N ALA A 187 -7.53 11.06 -17.48
CA ALA A 187 -8.56 11.95 -16.95
C ALA A 187 -9.69 11.22 -16.21
N SER A 188 -10.04 10.00 -16.65
CA SER A 188 -11.03 9.16 -15.98
C SER A 188 -10.59 8.73 -14.58
N THR A 189 -9.33 8.36 -14.40
CA THR A 189 -8.74 8.02 -13.10
C THR A 189 -8.71 9.23 -12.19
N ARG A 190 -8.23 10.40 -12.65
CA ARG A 190 -8.23 11.64 -11.87
C ARG A 190 -9.64 12.00 -11.38
N ALA A 191 -10.66 11.92 -12.25
CA ALA A 191 -12.05 12.17 -11.87
C ALA A 191 -12.57 11.22 -10.79
N GLN A 192 -12.18 9.94 -10.81
CA GLN A 192 -12.55 8.98 -9.78
C GLN A 192 -11.82 9.25 -8.46
N LEU A 193 -10.53 9.60 -8.49
CA LEU A 193 -9.77 9.99 -7.30
C LEU A 193 -10.40 11.20 -6.60
N GLN A 194 -10.87 12.19 -7.36
CA GLN A 194 -11.62 13.34 -6.83
C GLN A 194 -12.95 12.93 -6.17
N ARG A 195 -13.63 11.90 -6.66
CA ARG A 195 -14.81 11.35 -5.98
C ARG A 195 -14.44 10.63 -4.69
N LEU A 196 -13.44 9.77 -4.75
CA LEU A 196 -12.94 8.99 -3.60
C LEU A 196 -12.41 9.89 -2.47
N SER A 197 -11.79 11.03 -2.80
CA SER A 197 -11.29 11.97 -1.80
C SER A 197 -12.39 12.57 -0.90
N ARG A 198 -13.65 12.59 -1.38
CA ARG A 198 -14.82 13.04 -0.60
C ARG A 198 -15.25 12.02 0.46
N ARG A 199 -14.70 10.81 0.45
CA ARG A 199 -14.98 9.76 1.42
C ARG A 199 -13.97 9.87 2.58
N PRO A 200 -14.44 10.14 3.82
CA PRO A 200 -13.52 10.35 4.95
C PRO A 200 -12.72 9.11 5.34
N ASN A 201 -13.20 7.92 4.98
CA ASN A 201 -12.59 6.63 5.22
C ASN A 201 -11.62 6.19 4.11
N VAL A 202 -11.34 7.04 3.11
CA VAL A 202 -10.38 6.77 2.03
C VAL A 202 -9.11 7.59 2.23
N TYR A 203 -7.99 6.90 2.18
CA TYR A 203 -6.62 7.40 2.34
C TYR A 203 -5.84 7.16 1.06
N VAL A 204 -4.73 7.84 0.87
CA VAL A 204 -3.87 7.67 -0.31
C VAL A 204 -2.40 7.63 0.09
N MET A 205 -1.62 6.77 -0.57
CA MET A 205 -0.17 6.74 -0.37
C MET A 205 0.51 7.84 -1.19
N PHE A 206 1.38 8.57 -0.53
CA PHE A 206 2.38 9.41 -1.19
C PHE A 206 3.61 8.55 -1.50
N SER A 207 3.55 7.83 -2.60
CA SER A 207 4.56 6.87 -3.04
C SER A 207 4.43 6.55 -4.53
N GLY A 208 5.38 5.80 -5.09
CA GLY A 208 5.33 5.29 -6.45
C GLY A 208 5.81 6.28 -7.52
N GLN A 209 6.12 7.52 -7.18
CA GLN A 209 6.49 8.57 -8.15
C GLN A 209 7.65 8.13 -9.07
N TYR A 210 8.58 7.34 -8.56
CA TYR A 210 9.71 6.80 -9.31
C TYR A 210 9.28 5.91 -10.51
N ALA A 211 8.11 5.28 -10.40
CA ALA A 211 7.53 4.42 -11.44
C ALA A 211 6.57 5.17 -12.38
N LEU A 212 6.05 6.30 -11.92
CA LEU A 212 5.00 7.07 -12.60
C LEU A 212 5.55 8.28 -13.35
N SER A 213 6.73 8.78 -12.95
CA SER A 213 7.39 9.94 -13.54
C SER A 213 8.33 9.55 -14.68
N ARG A 214 8.47 10.47 -15.63
CA ARG A 214 9.49 10.43 -16.70
C ARG A 214 10.74 11.23 -16.35
N ARG A 215 10.80 11.83 -15.14
CA ARG A 215 11.90 12.68 -14.66
C ARG A 215 12.52 12.09 -13.42
N GLU A 216 13.75 12.54 -13.15
CA GLU A 216 14.43 12.27 -11.88
C GLU A 216 13.78 13.02 -10.70
N PRO A 217 14.04 12.63 -9.44
CA PRO A 217 13.54 13.34 -8.29
C PRO A 217 13.83 14.85 -8.37
N PRO A 218 12.91 15.71 -7.96
CA PRO A 218 11.67 15.45 -7.22
C PRO A 218 10.44 15.13 -8.09
N TYR A 219 10.60 14.64 -9.33
CA TYR A 219 9.51 14.17 -10.20
C TYR A 219 8.51 15.25 -10.61
N THR A 220 9.04 16.41 -11.06
CA THR A 220 8.25 17.63 -11.29
C THR A 220 7.19 17.53 -12.39
N ASP A 221 7.26 16.54 -13.26
CA ASP A 221 6.21 16.25 -14.25
C ASP A 221 4.92 15.70 -13.62
N LEU A 222 4.98 15.26 -12.34
CA LEU A 222 3.82 14.83 -11.57
C LEU A 222 3.25 15.93 -10.66
N ASP A 223 3.88 17.11 -10.57
CA ASP A 223 3.51 18.16 -9.60
C ASP A 223 2.02 18.50 -9.65
N GLU A 224 1.47 18.71 -10.85
CA GLU A 224 0.04 19.05 -11.01
C GLU A 224 -0.87 18.01 -10.35
N VAL A 225 -0.70 16.73 -10.71
CA VAL A 225 -1.55 15.66 -10.20
C VAL A 225 -1.30 15.37 -8.72
N VAL A 226 -0.06 15.48 -8.27
CA VAL A 226 0.29 15.27 -6.85
C VAL A 226 -0.32 16.36 -5.98
N HIS A 227 -0.26 17.63 -6.40
CA HIS A 227 -0.89 18.72 -5.65
C HIS A 227 -2.41 18.66 -5.70
N GLU A 228 -3.01 18.22 -6.82
CA GLU A 228 -4.44 17.96 -6.91
C GLU A 228 -4.89 16.90 -5.89
N ILE A 229 -4.18 15.76 -5.83
CA ILE A 229 -4.45 14.68 -4.88
C ILE A 229 -4.23 15.15 -3.44
N ALA A 230 -3.11 15.80 -3.16
CA ALA A 230 -2.81 16.30 -1.82
C ALA A 230 -3.84 17.33 -1.33
N GLY A 231 -4.28 18.24 -2.21
CA GLY A 231 -5.34 19.20 -1.88
C GLY A 231 -6.69 18.54 -1.62
N ALA A 232 -6.99 17.45 -2.32
CA ALA A 232 -8.26 16.73 -2.19
C ALA A 232 -8.32 15.82 -0.94
N PHE A 233 -7.23 15.14 -0.58
CA PHE A 233 -7.19 14.24 0.57
C PHE A 233 -6.74 14.94 1.86
N GLY A 234 -5.81 15.90 1.76
CA GLY A 234 -5.15 16.53 2.91
C GLY A 234 -4.09 15.63 3.56
N ALA A 235 -3.12 16.24 4.21
CA ALA A 235 -1.97 15.57 4.82
C ALA A 235 -2.35 14.45 5.80
N SER A 236 -3.44 14.65 6.55
CA SER A 236 -3.93 13.68 7.56
C SER A 236 -4.50 12.38 6.98
N ARG A 237 -4.69 12.32 5.65
CA ARG A 237 -5.09 11.11 4.93
C ARG A 237 -4.07 10.66 3.89
N MET A 238 -2.84 11.16 3.99
CA MET A 238 -1.72 10.72 3.16
C MET A 238 -0.73 9.89 3.98
N LEU A 239 -0.13 8.88 3.34
CA LEU A 239 0.89 8.01 3.92
C LEU A 239 2.11 7.96 3.02
N TRP A 240 3.26 8.38 3.53
CA TRP A 240 4.53 8.17 2.82
C TRP A 240 4.92 6.69 2.80
N ALA A 241 5.45 6.25 1.67
CA ALA A 241 6.00 4.91 1.53
C ALA A 241 7.15 4.87 0.51
N SER A 242 8.15 4.02 0.76
CA SER A 242 9.32 3.88 -0.09
C SER A 242 9.11 2.98 -1.30
N ASP A 243 8.23 1.99 -1.16
CA ASP A 243 8.11 0.87 -2.10
C ASP A 243 9.42 0.07 -2.24
N TYR A 244 10.17 -0.05 -1.12
CA TYR A 244 11.36 -0.89 -1.05
C TYR A 244 11.02 -2.35 -1.46
N PRO A 245 11.85 -3.10 -2.22
CA PRO A 245 13.25 -2.82 -2.54
C PRO A 245 13.47 -2.16 -3.91
N TRP A 246 12.41 -1.83 -4.65
CA TRP A 246 12.52 -1.32 -6.03
C TRP A 246 13.32 -0.02 -6.10
N THR A 247 13.31 0.74 -5.03
CA THR A 247 13.88 2.08 -4.91
C THR A 247 15.21 2.13 -4.16
N ARG A 248 15.76 0.98 -3.74
CA ARG A 248 16.95 0.89 -2.90
C ARG A 248 18.17 1.58 -3.52
N GLU A 249 18.41 1.33 -4.80
CA GLU A 249 19.58 1.85 -5.50
C GLU A 249 19.26 3.18 -6.21
N VAL A 250 18.15 3.23 -6.91
CA VAL A 250 17.70 4.39 -7.69
C VAL A 250 16.20 4.62 -7.43
N PRO A 251 15.82 5.79 -6.92
CA PRO A 251 16.62 6.99 -6.62
C PRO A 251 17.39 6.91 -5.29
N GLY A 252 17.30 5.81 -4.57
CA GLY A 252 17.81 5.64 -3.22
C GLY A 252 16.76 6.02 -2.16
N TYR A 253 16.79 5.31 -1.04
CA TYR A 253 15.80 5.45 0.03
C TYR A 253 15.73 6.88 0.61
N ARG A 254 16.90 7.53 0.75
CA ARG A 254 16.99 8.91 1.24
C ARG A 254 16.24 9.90 0.36
N SER A 255 16.37 9.77 -0.96
CA SER A 255 15.69 10.66 -1.91
C SER A 255 14.17 10.62 -1.77
N LEU A 256 13.62 9.42 -1.51
CA LEU A 256 12.17 9.25 -1.29
C LEU A 256 11.73 9.78 0.08
N LEU A 257 12.57 9.63 1.10
CA LEU A 257 12.27 10.15 2.44
C LEU A 257 12.21 11.68 2.46
N ASP A 258 13.05 12.35 1.64
CA ASP A 258 13.05 13.80 1.51
C ASP A 258 11.97 14.34 0.57
N LEU A 259 11.37 13.46 -0.26
CA LEU A 259 10.42 13.84 -1.30
C LEU A 259 9.18 14.60 -0.78
N PRO A 260 8.54 14.25 0.37
CA PRO A 260 7.42 15.01 0.88
C PRO A 260 7.75 16.49 1.12
N ARG A 261 8.94 16.78 1.66
CA ARG A 261 9.41 18.16 1.90
C ARG A 261 9.71 18.87 0.59
N ALA A 262 10.30 18.19 -0.38
CA ALA A 262 10.62 18.78 -1.69
C ALA A 262 9.34 19.08 -2.49
N THR A 263 8.35 18.20 -2.45
CA THR A 263 7.07 18.35 -3.16
C THR A 263 6.15 19.39 -2.49
N PHE A 264 6.17 19.47 -1.15
CA PHE A 264 5.30 20.37 -0.38
C PHE A 264 6.11 21.37 0.46
N PRO A 265 6.82 22.32 -0.17
CA PRO A 265 7.71 23.25 0.54
C PRO A 265 6.96 24.18 1.50
N GLN A 266 5.65 24.38 1.31
CA GLN A 266 4.79 25.22 2.15
C GLN A 266 4.05 24.41 3.25
N ALA A 267 4.19 23.08 3.28
CA ALA A 267 3.54 22.26 4.30
C ALA A 267 4.14 22.56 5.69
N SER A 268 3.27 22.67 6.67
CA SER A 268 3.66 22.82 8.06
C SER A 268 4.42 21.57 8.57
N PRO A 269 5.23 21.70 9.64
CA PRO A 269 5.86 20.54 10.28
C PRO A 269 4.86 19.45 10.70
N ALA A 270 3.64 19.83 11.09
CA ALA A 270 2.59 18.90 11.47
C ALA A 270 2.07 18.10 10.27
N GLU A 271 1.84 18.75 9.13
CA GLU A 271 1.41 18.08 7.89
C GLU A 271 2.49 17.12 7.37
N LEU A 272 3.76 17.53 7.37
CA LEU A 272 4.85 16.64 7.00
C LEU A 272 4.97 15.45 7.95
N ALA A 273 4.79 15.67 9.26
CA ALA A 273 4.80 14.60 10.25
C ALA A 273 3.64 13.62 10.05
N ASP A 274 2.46 14.12 9.67
CA ASP A 274 1.31 13.27 9.33
C ASP A 274 1.61 12.40 8.11
N ILE A 275 2.10 12.97 7.01
CA ILE A 275 2.46 12.23 5.79
C ILE A 275 3.54 11.18 6.09
N GLN A 276 4.61 11.54 6.80
CA GLN A 276 5.78 10.69 7.03
C GLN A 276 5.58 9.63 8.13
N GLY A 277 4.43 9.60 8.83
CA GLY A 277 4.22 8.54 9.81
C GLY A 277 2.99 8.70 10.70
N GLY A 278 2.55 9.93 10.99
CA GLY A 278 1.40 10.17 11.88
C GLY A 278 0.14 9.47 11.39
N THR A 279 -0.15 9.54 10.10
CA THR A 279 -1.29 8.84 9.49
C THR A 279 -1.14 7.32 9.61
N ALA A 280 0.03 6.76 9.28
CA ALA A 280 0.28 5.33 9.42
C ALA A 280 0.12 4.85 10.88
N LEU A 281 0.58 5.63 11.86
CA LEU A 281 0.44 5.32 13.29
C LEU A 281 -1.01 5.42 13.81
N ARG A 282 -1.88 6.16 13.13
CA ARG A 282 -3.32 6.13 13.42
C ARG A 282 -3.97 4.85 12.91
N LEU A 283 -3.54 4.37 11.74
CA LEU A 283 -4.06 3.13 11.13
C LEU A 283 -3.47 1.87 11.78
N PHE A 284 -2.22 1.93 12.24
CA PHE A 284 -1.48 0.82 12.85
C PHE A 284 -0.95 1.23 14.23
N PRO A 285 -1.82 1.42 15.23
CA PRO A 285 -1.41 1.97 16.54
C PRO A 285 -0.43 1.09 17.32
N HIS A 286 -0.35 -0.21 17.03
CA HIS A 286 0.61 -1.12 17.66
C HIS A 286 2.07 -0.86 17.26
N LEU A 287 2.32 -0.08 16.18
CA LEU A 287 3.66 0.35 15.77
C LEU A 287 4.22 1.46 16.67
N ARG A 288 3.40 2.10 17.50
CA ARG A 288 3.91 3.11 18.45
C ARG A 288 4.85 2.45 19.45
N PRO A 289 5.96 3.13 19.82
CA PRO A 289 6.76 2.69 20.97
C PRO A 289 5.86 2.51 22.18
N ALA A 290 6.15 1.51 23.03
CA ALA A 290 5.52 1.49 24.33
C ALA A 290 5.91 2.79 25.03
N GLU A 291 4.92 3.59 25.46
CA GLU A 291 5.21 4.66 26.40
C GLU A 291 5.84 4.01 27.62
N ASP A 292 7.01 4.49 28.03
CA ASP A 292 7.61 4.09 29.29
C ASP A 292 6.58 4.45 30.39
N ARG A 293 5.92 3.43 30.96
CA ARG A 293 4.99 3.58 32.07
C ARG A 293 5.75 3.72 33.36
#